data_1348993bb2f97c390827c71381376f39
#
_entry.id   1348993bb2f97c390827c71381376f39
#
_cell.length_a   1.000
_cell.length_b   1.000
_cell.length_c   1.000
_cell.angle_alpha   90.00
_cell.angle_beta   90.00
_cell.angle_gamma   90.00
#
_symmetry.space_group_name_H-M   'P 1'
#
loop_
_entity.id
_entity.type
_entity.pdbx_description
1 polymer ?
#
loop_
_entity_poly.entity_id
_entity_poly.type
_entity_poly.pdbx_seq_one_letter_code
_entity_poly.pdbx_strand_id
1 'polypeptide(L)'
;MRRFEFTLDNGTKLSIKPPTLRMYYKGLLNAKNDPQLFGSVAEICTRNDENINITEEYVIDNFTVDDLNRFMKELPAWVSAERKADPNS
;
A
#
# COMPACT_ATOMS: atom_id res chain seq x y z
N MET A 1 2.69 4.22 16.81
CA MET A 1 3.11 3.54 15.56
C MET A 1 2.77 4.42 14.36
N ARG A 2 3.69 4.54 13.45
CA ARG A 2 3.50 5.39 12.27
C ARG A 2 2.59 4.71 11.26
N ARG A 3 1.95 5.54 10.43
CA ARG A 3 1.08 5.07 9.34
C ARG A 3 1.63 5.57 8.02
N PHE A 4 1.40 4.80 6.97
CA PHE A 4 1.67 5.26 5.61
C PHE A 4 0.44 6.02 5.13
N GLU A 5 0.57 7.34 5.02
CA GLU A 5 -0.54 8.20 4.60
C GLU A 5 -0.59 8.26 3.08
N PHE A 6 -1.74 7.91 2.51
CA PHE A 6 -1.90 7.88 1.06
C PHE A 6 -3.26 8.44 0.68
N THR A 7 -3.28 9.40 -0.24
CA THR A 7 -4.51 10.04 -0.71
C THR A 7 -4.72 9.71 -2.18
N LEU A 8 -5.89 9.14 -2.50
CA LEU A 8 -6.26 8.85 -3.88
C LEU A 8 -6.61 10.13 -4.62
N ASP A 9 -6.53 10.10 -5.94
CA ASP A 9 -6.90 11.25 -6.77
C ASP A 9 -8.36 11.68 -6.55
N ASN A 10 -9.23 10.74 -6.16
CA ASN A 10 -10.63 11.05 -5.86
C ASN A 10 -10.83 11.70 -4.48
N GLY A 11 -9.76 11.94 -3.73
CA GLY A 11 -9.83 12.60 -2.42
C GLY A 11 -9.91 11.65 -1.23
N THR A 12 -10.04 10.36 -1.46
CA THR A 12 -10.06 9.39 -0.36
C THR A 12 -8.72 9.32 0.34
N LYS A 13 -8.70 9.52 1.66
CA LYS A 13 -7.48 9.49 2.46
C LYS A 13 -7.41 8.18 3.22
N LEU A 14 -6.26 7.53 3.16
CA LEU A 14 -6.01 6.28 3.84
C LEU A 14 -4.81 6.42 4.76
N SER A 15 -5.00 6.07 6.03
CA SER A 15 -3.92 5.95 7.01
C SER A 15 -3.64 4.46 7.14
N ILE A 16 -2.67 3.97 6.40
CA ILE A 16 -2.42 2.55 6.21
C ILE A 16 -1.44 2.05 7.26
N LYS A 17 -1.82 0.97 7.93
CA LYS A 17 -0.95 0.32 8.92
C LYS A 17 0.27 -0.27 8.20
N PRO A 18 1.43 -0.36 8.89
CA PRO A 18 2.60 -0.95 8.26
C PRO A 18 2.28 -2.36 7.73
N PRO A 19 2.67 -2.66 6.49
CA PRO A 19 2.45 -4.00 5.96
C PRO A 19 3.32 -5.01 6.70
N THR A 20 2.87 -6.27 6.74
CA THR A 20 3.75 -7.33 7.22
C THR A 20 4.83 -7.58 6.18
N LEU A 21 5.92 -8.23 6.60
CA LEU A 21 6.99 -8.59 5.67
C LEU A 21 6.46 -9.46 4.54
N ARG A 22 5.54 -10.39 4.85
CA ARG A 22 4.95 -11.25 3.83
C ARG A 22 4.16 -10.43 2.80
N MET A 23 3.33 -9.51 3.27
CA MET A 23 2.53 -8.67 2.38
C MET A 23 3.40 -7.86 1.43
N TYR A 24 4.49 -7.33 1.95
CA TYR A 24 5.36 -6.46 1.18
C TYR A 24 6.30 -7.25 0.26
N TYR A 25 7.11 -8.13 0.84
CA TYR A 25 8.16 -8.82 0.08
C TYR A 25 7.64 -10.00 -0.73
N LYS A 26 6.71 -10.78 -0.17
CA LYS A 26 6.18 -11.96 -0.86
C LYS A 26 4.97 -11.64 -1.72
N GLY A 27 4.22 -10.59 -1.35
CA GLY A 27 3.06 -10.16 -2.11
C GLY A 27 3.41 -9.09 -3.12
N LEU A 28 3.60 -7.85 -2.65
CA LEU A 28 3.72 -6.69 -3.54
C LEU A 28 4.94 -6.76 -4.45
N LEU A 29 6.14 -6.94 -3.87
CA LEU A 29 7.38 -6.93 -4.64
C LEU A 29 7.55 -8.19 -5.49
N ASN A 30 6.81 -9.25 -5.20
CA ASN A 30 6.89 -10.49 -5.93
C ASN A 30 5.72 -10.71 -6.88
N ALA A 31 4.88 -9.71 -7.07
CA ALA A 31 3.74 -9.79 -7.99
C ALA A 31 4.24 -9.97 -9.43
N LYS A 32 3.67 -10.94 -10.13
CA LYS A 32 4.13 -11.33 -11.47
C LYS A 32 3.22 -10.85 -12.59
N ASN A 33 2.04 -10.36 -12.23
CA ASN A 33 1.07 -9.88 -13.21
C ASN A 33 0.15 -8.86 -12.53
N ASP A 34 -0.66 -8.18 -13.32
CA ASP A 34 -1.53 -7.12 -12.81
C ASP A 34 -2.53 -7.61 -11.76
N PRO A 35 -3.23 -8.75 -11.93
CA PRO A 35 -4.13 -9.21 -10.87
C PRO A 35 -3.43 -9.45 -9.53
N GLN A 36 -2.23 -10.02 -9.56
CA GLN A 36 -1.46 -10.22 -8.33
C GLN A 36 -1.04 -8.89 -7.72
N LEU A 37 -0.65 -7.93 -8.56
CA LEU A 37 -0.27 -6.60 -8.09
C LEU A 37 -1.46 -5.90 -7.43
N PHE A 38 -2.61 -5.89 -8.11
CA PHE A 38 -3.80 -5.21 -7.57
C PHE A 38 -4.29 -5.88 -6.30
N GLY A 39 -4.24 -7.22 -6.23
CA GLY A 39 -4.58 -7.94 -5.01
C GLY A 39 -3.66 -7.60 -3.85
N SER A 40 -2.36 -7.46 -4.11
CA SER A 40 -1.39 -7.11 -3.07
C SER A 40 -1.58 -5.67 -2.60
N VAL A 41 -1.84 -4.74 -3.52
CA VAL A 41 -2.15 -3.35 -3.18
C VAL A 41 -3.39 -3.32 -2.29
N ALA A 42 -4.43 -4.06 -2.67
CA ALA A 42 -5.66 -4.12 -1.89
C ALA A 42 -5.42 -4.66 -0.48
N GLU A 43 -4.64 -5.74 -0.38
CA GLU A 43 -4.36 -6.38 0.90
C GLU A 43 -3.65 -5.41 1.86
N ILE A 44 -2.73 -4.62 1.34
CA ILE A 44 -2.01 -3.63 2.14
C ILE A 44 -2.93 -2.46 2.49
N CYS A 45 -3.65 -1.93 1.50
CA CYS A 45 -4.47 -0.73 1.69
C CYS A 45 -5.70 -0.98 2.56
N THR A 46 -6.24 -2.22 2.57
CA THR A 46 -7.41 -2.51 3.40
C THR A 46 -7.11 -2.44 4.89
N ARG A 47 -5.83 -2.42 5.26
CA ARG A 47 -5.41 -2.25 6.66
C ARG A 47 -5.29 -0.76 6.99
N ASN A 48 -6.40 -0.05 6.86
CA ASN A 48 -6.43 1.40 7.11
C ASN A 48 -7.27 1.71 8.35
N ASP A 49 -6.99 2.87 8.96
CA ASP A 49 -7.68 3.31 10.17
C ASP A 49 -9.08 3.84 9.89
N GLU A 50 -9.38 4.13 8.63
CA GLU A 50 -10.66 4.68 8.20
C GLU A 50 -11.75 3.62 8.05
N ASN A 51 -11.40 2.35 8.22
CA ASN A 51 -12.33 1.22 8.10
C ASN A 51 -12.92 1.08 6.70
N ILE A 52 -12.16 1.47 5.68
CA ILE A 52 -12.56 1.30 4.29
C ILE A 52 -12.11 -0.08 3.83
N ASN A 53 -13.05 -0.90 3.36
CA ASN A 53 -12.73 -2.23 2.85
C ASN A 53 -12.18 -2.10 1.43
N ILE A 54 -10.87 -2.27 1.28
CA ILE A 54 -10.20 -2.17 -0.02
C ILE A 54 -10.01 -3.58 -0.58
N THR A 55 -10.81 -3.92 -1.57
CA THR A 55 -10.69 -5.18 -2.31
C THR A 55 -9.93 -4.95 -3.61
N GLU A 56 -9.59 -6.02 -4.32
CA GLU A 56 -9.01 -5.89 -5.65
C GLU A 56 -9.93 -5.08 -6.56
N GLU A 57 -11.25 -5.34 -6.49
CA GLU A 57 -12.22 -4.60 -7.28
C GLU A 57 -12.23 -3.11 -6.92
N TYR A 58 -12.08 -2.80 -5.62
CA TYR A 58 -12.00 -1.41 -5.19
C TYR A 58 -10.79 -0.72 -5.85
N VAL A 59 -9.64 -1.40 -5.87
CA VAL A 59 -8.44 -0.84 -6.49
C VAL A 59 -8.70 -0.59 -7.98
N ILE A 60 -9.25 -1.57 -8.68
CA ILE A 60 -9.52 -1.46 -10.12
C ILE A 60 -10.49 -0.30 -10.41
N ASP A 61 -11.52 -0.15 -9.59
CA ASP A 61 -12.57 0.84 -9.84
C ASP A 61 -12.23 2.24 -9.37
N ASN A 62 -11.35 2.40 -8.37
CA ASN A 62 -11.17 3.69 -7.69
C ASN A 62 -9.76 4.25 -7.76
N PHE A 63 -8.75 3.43 -8.01
CA PHE A 63 -7.38 3.92 -8.18
C PHE A 63 -7.19 4.36 -9.62
N THR A 64 -6.56 5.52 -9.82
CA THR A 64 -6.09 5.91 -11.15
C THR A 64 -4.74 5.27 -11.42
N VAL A 65 -4.29 5.32 -12.68
CA VAL A 65 -2.92 4.89 -13.02
C VAL A 65 -1.91 5.68 -12.21
N ASP A 66 -2.17 6.97 -12.01
CA ASP A 66 -1.29 7.83 -11.21
C ASP A 66 -1.26 7.37 -9.75
N ASP A 67 -2.42 7.00 -9.19
CA ASP A 67 -2.48 6.47 -7.83
C ASP A 67 -1.60 5.24 -7.69
N LEU A 68 -1.68 4.32 -8.64
CA LEU A 68 -0.88 3.10 -8.61
C LEU A 68 0.61 3.43 -8.71
N ASN A 69 0.98 4.32 -9.62
CA ASN A 69 2.38 4.73 -9.78
C ASN A 69 2.92 5.37 -8.51
N ARG A 70 2.15 6.28 -7.90
CA ARG A 70 2.56 6.93 -6.64
C ARG A 70 2.67 5.91 -5.51
N PHE A 71 1.71 4.99 -5.40
CA PHE A 71 1.76 3.95 -4.38
C PHE A 71 3.03 3.11 -4.50
N MET A 72 3.36 2.68 -5.73
CA MET A 72 4.54 1.84 -5.98
C MET A 72 5.86 2.61 -5.80
N LYS A 73 5.83 3.92 -5.80
CA LYS A 73 7.00 4.76 -5.53
C LYS A 73 7.10 5.11 -4.06
N GLU A 74 5.99 5.52 -3.45
CA GLU A 74 5.97 6.08 -2.10
C GLU A 74 6.04 5.01 -1.02
N LEU A 75 5.37 3.88 -1.20
CA LEU A 75 5.39 2.85 -0.18
C LEU A 75 6.78 2.24 0.01
N PRO A 76 7.51 1.87 -1.05
CA PRO A 76 8.89 1.39 -0.85
C PRO A 76 9.79 2.41 -0.17
N ALA A 77 9.65 3.69 -0.51
CA ALA A 77 10.41 4.76 0.13
C ALA A 77 10.07 4.85 1.61
N TRP A 78 8.77 4.75 1.94
CA TRP A 78 8.32 4.78 3.33
C TRP A 78 8.87 3.58 4.12
N VAL A 79 8.80 2.37 3.53
CA VAL A 79 9.32 1.16 4.17
C VAL A 79 10.81 1.30 4.43
N SER A 80 11.57 1.80 3.45
CA SER A 80 13.00 2.01 3.58
C SER A 80 13.30 3.00 4.71
N ALA A 81 12.56 4.10 4.79
CA ALA A 81 12.74 5.10 5.84
C ALA A 81 12.44 4.52 7.22
N GLU A 82 11.36 3.73 7.34
CA GLU A 82 11.01 3.11 8.62
C GLU A 82 12.08 2.13 9.08
N ARG A 83 12.66 1.36 8.17
CA ARG A 83 13.73 0.43 8.52
C ARG A 83 14.98 1.17 9.00
N LYS A 84 15.29 2.31 8.40
CA LYS A 84 16.44 3.12 8.81
C LYS A 84 16.20 3.85 10.11
N ALA A 85 14.95 4.16 10.43
CA ALA A 85 14.60 4.86 11.66
C ALA A 85 14.67 3.96 12.90
N ASP A 86 14.67 2.64 12.71
CA ASP A 86 14.76 1.68 13.80
C ASP A 86 16.19 1.68 14.36
N PRO A 87 16.39 2.10 15.64
CA PRO A 87 17.75 2.16 16.20
C PRO A 87 18.42 0.81 16.34
N ASN A 88 17.66 -0.27 16.23
CA ASN A 88 18.18 -1.63 16.36
C ASN A 88 18.36 -2.34 15.03
N SER A 89 18.12 -1.66 13.93
CA SER A 89 18.24 -2.27 12.61
C SER A 89 19.59 -2.02 11.99
#